data_b6336d79571eb9890a2654964c727a9f
#
_entry.id   b6336d79571eb9890a2654964c727a9f
#
_cell.length_a   1.000
_cell.length_b   1.000
_cell.length_c   1.000
_cell.angle_alpha   90.00
_cell.angle_beta   90.00
_cell.angle_gamma   90.00
#
_symmetry.space_group_name_H-M   'P 1'
#
loop_
_entity.id
_entity.type
_entity.pdbx_description
1 polymer ?
#
loop_
_entity_poly.entity_id
_entity_poly.type
_entity_poly.pdbx_seq_one_letter_code
_entity_poly.pdbx_strand_id
1 'polypeptide(L)'
;MNLNPFRWPFRAQFAFGAFACIALLAYAYYEQFVMGEDPCPMCIFQRLAFIAMALLFIAGAVHGPAGRGRRVYAVAVAVAALVGVGIAARHLWIQMNPPDPLLAGCGPGLAYMLDAFPLHDAIRKAFTGSGDCGDVRWRFLGITMPGWTLIWYVLLGAGALYAGWRRPQPVR
;
A
#
# COMPACT_ATOMS: atom_id res chain seq x y z
N MET A 1 -19.89 -24.22 -4.13
CA MET A 1 -19.02 -23.17 -3.53
C MET A 1 -19.50 -21.81 -4.03
N ASN A 2 -19.94 -20.92 -3.14
CA ASN A 2 -20.35 -19.56 -3.53
C ASN A 2 -19.09 -18.76 -3.87
N LEU A 3 -18.85 -18.51 -5.16
CA LEU A 3 -17.72 -17.71 -5.68
C LEU A 3 -17.80 -16.22 -5.32
N ASN A 4 -18.84 -15.76 -4.63
CA ASN A 4 -18.99 -14.36 -4.25
C ASN A 4 -18.14 -14.06 -3.00
N PRO A 5 -17.01 -13.30 -3.12
CA PRO A 5 -16.09 -13.01 -2.01
C PRO A 5 -16.77 -12.22 -0.88
N PHE A 6 -17.84 -11.48 -1.18
CA PHE A 6 -18.61 -10.77 -0.17
C PHE A 6 -19.42 -11.69 0.75
N ARG A 7 -19.61 -12.97 0.42
CA ARG A 7 -20.31 -13.96 1.22
C ARG A 7 -19.37 -14.84 2.07
N TRP A 8 -18.08 -14.72 1.91
CA TRP A 8 -17.09 -15.51 2.62
C TRP A 8 -17.05 -15.17 4.12
N PRO A 9 -16.65 -16.12 4.99
CA PRO A 9 -16.43 -15.85 6.41
C PRO A 9 -15.31 -14.83 6.58
N PHE A 10 -15.30 -14.11 7.71
CA PHE A 10 -14.33 -13.09 8.03
C PHE A 10 -12.87 -13.53 7.79
N ARG A 11 -12.53 -14.75 8.27
CA ARG A 11 -11.18 -15.31 8.09
C ARG A 11 -10.79 -15.44 6.62
N ALA A 12 -11.71 -15.91 5.77
CA ALA A 12 -11.43 -16.07 4.34
C ALA A 12 -11.29 -14.71 3.63
N GLN A 13 -12.07 -13.71 4.01
CA GLN A 13 -11.95 -12.34 3.47
C GLN A 13 -10.61 -11.71 3.87
N PHE A 14 -10.20 -11.89 5.13
CA PHE A 14 -8.90 -11.40 5.60
C PHE A 14 -7.73 -12.17 4.99
N ALA A 15 -7.84 -13.49 4.81
CA ALA A 15 -6.84 -14.28 4.09
C ALA A 15 -6.71 -13.82 2.62
N PHE A 16 -7.82 -13.51 1.96
CA PHE A 16 -7.80 -12.93 0.60
C PHE A 16 -7.13 -11.55 0.59
N GLY A 17 -7.40 -10.68 1.56
CA GLY A 17 -6.72 -9.39 1.70
C GLY A 17 -5.21 -9.54 1.90
N ALA A 18 -4.78 -10.48 2.73
CA ALA A 18 -3.37 -10.82 2.91
C ALA A 18 -2.71 -11.29 1.61
N PHE A 19 -3.38 -12.22 0.90
CA PHE A 19 -2.91 -12.71 -0.39
C PHE A 19 -2.76 -11.58 -1.42
N ALA A 20 -3.74 -10.68 -1.51
CA ALA A 20 -3.67 -9.53 -2.41
C ALA A 20 -2.49 -8.61 -2.09
N CYS A 21 -2.26 -8.29 -0.81
CA CYS A 21 -1.11 -7.49 -0.40
C CYS A 21 0.21 -8.16 -0.76
N ILE A 22 0.34 -9.47 -0.51
CA ILE A 22 1.56 -10.25 -0.83
C ILE A 22 1.78 -10.30 -2.34
N ALA A 23 0.74 -10.51 -3.14
CA ALA A 23 0.84 -10.54 -4.60
C ALA A 23 1.30 -9.17 -5.16
N LEU A 24 0.76 -8.06 -4.64
CA LEU A 24 1.17 -6.72 -5.04
C LEU A 24 2.63 -6.43 -4.66
N LEU A 25 3.05 -6.85 -3.47
CA LEU A 25 4.45 -6.73 -3.04
C LEU A 25 5.38 -7.59 -3.90
N ALA A 26 5.00 -8.83 -4.19
CA ALA A 26 5.76 -9.72 -5.07
C ALA A 26 5.93 -9.11 -6.47
N TYR A 27 4.88 -8.52 -7.02
CA TYR A 27 4.95 -7.80 -8.30
C TYR A 27 5.90 -6.59 -8.21
N ALA A 28 5.82 -5.79 -7.13
CA ALA A 28 6.70 -4.65 -6.94
C ALA A 28 8.18 -5.05 -6.81
N TYR A 29 8.47 -6.19 -6.19
CA TYR A 29 9.83 -6.74 -6.13
C TYR A 29 10.27 -7.36 -7.46
N TYR A 30 9.36 -7.96 -8.22
CA TYR A 30 9.65 -8.43 -9.58
C TYR A 30 10.10 -7.27 -10.48
N GLU A 31 9.38 -6.15 -10.49
CA GLU A 31 9.77 -4.94 -11.23
C GLU A 31 11.16 -4.44 -10.81
N GLN A 32 11.48 -4.48 -9.53
CA GLN A 32 12.77 -4.03 -9.02
C GLN A 32 13.92 -4.96 -9.41
N PHE A 33 13.80 -6.27 -9.15
CA PHE A 33 14.92 -7.19 -9.26
C PHE A 33 15.05 -7.84 -10.64
N VAL A 34 13.96 -7.97 -11.38
CA VAL A 34 13.95 -8.60 -12.70
C VAL A 34 13.95 -7.58 -13.82
N MET A 35 13.14 -6.53 -13.69
CA MET A 35 13.05 -5.47 -14.70
C MET A 35 14.09 -4.35 -14.48
N GLY A 36 14.75 -4.30 -13.31
CA GLY A 36 15.80 -3.34 -13.00
C GLY A 36 15.29 -1.94 -12.68
N GLU A 37 14.01 -1.80 -12.29
CA GLU A 37 13.40 -0.53 -11.94
C GLU A 37 13.67 -0.17 -10.48
N ASP A 38 14.60 0.76 -10.23
CA ASP A 38 14.91 1.22 -8.88
C ASP A 38 13.72 1.97 -8.25
N PRO A 39 13.26 1.55 -7.05
CA PRO A 39 12.13 2.17 -6.40
C PRO A 39 12.50 3.55 -5.84
N CYS A 40 11.71 4.57 -6.18
CA CYS A 40 11.81 5.88 -5.55
C CYS A 40 11.46 5.81 -4.05
N PRO A 41 11.87 6.79 -3.22
CA PRO A 41 11.57 6.80 -1.78
C PRO A 41 10.08 6.65 -1.46
N MET A 42 9.19 7.31 -2.21
CA MET A 42 7.74 7.21 -2.03
C MET A 42 7.21 5.80 -2.34
N CYS A 43 7.81 5.09 -3.30
CA CYS A 43 7.48 3.70 -3.60
C CYS A 43 7.81 2.77 -2.43
N ILE A 44 8.93 3.03 -1.73
CA ILE A 44 9.33 2.25 -0.55
C ILE A 44 8.32 2.44 0.59
N PHE A 45 7.87 3.69 0.86
CA PHE A 45 6.84 3.95 1.86
C PHE A 45 5.50 3.26 1.54
N GLN A 46 5.11 3.21 0.27
CA GLN A 46 3.93 2.45 -0.15
C GLN A 46 4.11 0.94 0.13
N ARG A 47 5.27 0.37 -0.17
CA ARG A 47 5.55 -1.04 0.17
C ARG A 47 5.44 -1.30 1.67
N LEU A 48 5.96 -0.40 2.52
CA LEU A 48 5.84 -0.52 3.99
C LEU A 48 4.37 -0.50 4.44
N ALA A 49 3.53 0.34 3.83
CA ALA A 49 2.10 0.36 4.13
C ALA A 49 1.42 -0.96 3.73
N PHE A 50 1.74 -1.54 2.56
CA PHE A 50 1.24 -2.86 2.17
C PHE A 50 1.73 -3.97 3.09
N ILE A 51 2.98 -3.93 3.56
CA ILE A 51 3.52 -4.90 4.54
C ILE A 51 2.72 -4.81 5.84
N ALA A 52 2.49 -3.61 6.37
CA ALA A 52 1.69 -3.41 7.58
C ALA A 52 0.27 -3.95 7.42
N MET A 53 -0.38 -3.68 6.28
CA MET A 53 -1.70 -4.22 5.97
C MET A 53 -1.68 -5.75 5.87
N ALA A 54 -0.68 -6.35 5.21
CA ALA A 54 -0.53 -7.80 5.08
C ALA A 54 -0.44 -8.46 6.46
N LEU A 55 0.38 -7.92 7.36
CA LEU A 55 0.54 -8.42 8.72
C LEU A 55 -0.78 -8.33 9.51
N LEU A 56 -1.51 -7.22 9.40
CA LEU A 56 -2.82 -7.04 10.05
C LEU A 56 -3.86 -8.01 9.49
N PHE A 57 -3.89 -8.22 8.18
CA PHE A 57 -4.77 -9.19 7.53
C PHE A 57 -4.45 -10.62 7.96
N ILE A 58 -3.16 -11.01 7.98
CA ILE A 58 -2.72 -12.33 8.46
C ILE A 58 -3.13 -12.52 9.92
N ALA A 59 -2.81 -11.56 10.79
CA ALA A 59 -3.15 -11.63 12.20
C ALA A 59 -4.67 -11.77 12.41
N GLY A 60 -5.49 -11.01 11.68
CA GLY A 60 -6.95 -11.11 11.75
C GLY A 60 -7.48 -12.44 11.22
N ALA A 61 -6.90 -12.99 10.15
CA ALA A 61 -7.26 -14.28 9.58
C ALA A 61 -6.92 -15.45 10.52
N VAL A 62 -5.73 -15.43 11.14
CA VAL A 62 -5.25 -16.46 12.07
C VAL A 62 -6.05 -16.40 13.37
N HIS A 63 -6.16 -15.23 13.98
CA HIS A 63 -6.89 -15.03 15.22
C HIS A 63 -8.39 -15.35 15.06
N GLY A 64 -9.00 -14.99 13.93
CA GLY A 64 -10.41 -15.25 13.66
C GLY A 64 -11.37 -14.67 14.71
N PRO A 65 -11.22 -13.41 15.14
CA PRO A 65 -11.93 -12.85 16.27
C PRO A 65 -13.45 -12.79 16.02
N ALA A 66 -14.23 -12.82 17.13
CA ALA A 66 -15.66 -12.61 17.11
C ALA A 66 -16.05 -11.20 17.61
N GLY A 67 -17.25 -10.76 17.28
CA GLY A 67 -17.83 -9.53 17.83
C GLY A 67 -16.98 -8.29 17.60
N ARG A 68 -16.60 -7.60 18.70
CA ARG A 68 -15.82 -6.36 18.67
C ARG A 68 -14.41 -6.53 18.09
N GLY A 69 -13.78 -7.69 18.30
CA GLY A 69 -12.43 -7.95 17.79
C GLY A 69 -12.33 -7.85 16.27
N ARG A 70 -13.38 -8.26 15.53
CA ARG A 70 -13.44 -8.11 14.07
C ARG A 70 -13.35 -6.64 13.64
N ARG A 71 -14.05 -5.75 14.37
CA ARG A 71 -14.05 -4.31 14.10
C ARG A 71 -12.68 -3.69 14.37
N VAL A 72 -12.00 -4.14 15.44
CA VAL A 72 -10.66 -3.65 15.78
C VAL A 72 -9.68 -3.93 14.64
N TYR A 73 -9.64 -5.18 14.15
CA TYR A 73 -8.78 -5.52 13.00
C TYR A 73 -9.18 -4.75 11.73
N ALA A 74 -10.47 -4.62 11.46
CA ALA A 74 -10.95 -3.87 10.30
C ALA A 74 -10.55 -2.40 10.35
N VAL A 75 -10.67 -1.74 11.51
CA VAL A 75 -10.24 -0.36 11.71
C VAL A 75 -8.73 -0.23 11.59
N ALA A 76 -7.95 -1.16 12.17
CA ALA A 76 -6.49 -1.14 12.08
C ALA A 76 -6.03 -1.23 10.62
N VAL A 77 -6.62 -2.13 9.81
CA VAL A 77 -6.34 -2.23 8.36
C VAL A 77 -6.76 -0.94 7.65
N ALA A 78 -7.94 -0.38 7.96
CA ALA A 78 -8.41 0.84 7.33
C ALA A 78 -7.50 2.05 7.63
N VAL A 79 -6.97 2.16 8.85
CA VAL A 79 -5.99 3.19 9.22
C VAL A 79 -4.70 3.02 8.43
N ALA A 80 -4.16 1.79 8.34
CA ALA A 80 -2.98 1.53 7.52
C ALA A 80 -3.22 1.84 6.04
N ALA A 81 -4.41 1.49 5.51
CA ALA A 81 -4.83 1.81 4.15
C ALA A 81 -4.92 3.33 3.92
N LEU A 82 -5.47 4.10 4.87
CA LEU A 82 -5.54 5.56 4.77
C LEU A 82 -4.15 6.21 4.73
N VAL A 83 -3.20 5.71 5.51
CA VAL A 83 -1.80 6.14 5.42
C VAL A 83 -1.26 5.85 4.01
N GLY A 84 -1.48 4.64 3.48
CA GLY A 84 -1.10 4.28 2.11
C GLY A 84 -1.74 5.17 1.04
N VAL A 85 -3.03 5.50 1.18
CA VAL A 85 -3.74 6.45 0.31
C VAL A 85 -3.07 7.83 0.34
N GLY A 86 -2.74 8.34 1.53
CA GLY A 86 -2.05 9.64 1.67
C GLY A 86 -0.71 9.67 0.95
N ILE A 87 0.11 8.60 1.11
CA ILE A 87 1.40 8.47 0.45
C ILE A 87 1.22 8.37 -1.07
N ALA A 88 0.30 7.54 -1.55
CA ALA A 88 0.04 7.35 -2.99
C ALA A 88 -0.52 8.62 -3.64
N ALA A 89 -1.43 9.33 -2.97
CA ALA A 89 -1.99 10.60 -3.44
C ALA A 89 -0.90 11.69 -3.54
N ARG A 90 -0.01 11.78 -2.53
CA ARG A 90 1.14 12.70 -2.59
C ARG A 90 2.08 12.35 -3.73
N HIS A 91 2.34 11.06 -3.97
CA HIS A 91 3.17 10.62 -5.07
C HIS A 91 2.55 10.99 -6.44
N LEU A 92 1.25 10.76 -6.63
CA LEU A 92 0.53 11.20 -7.83
C LEU A 92 0.60 12.71 -8.02
N TRP A 93 0.47 13.48 -6.93
CA TRP A 93 0.62 14.94 -6.99
C TRP A 93 2.00 15.35 -7.52
N ILE A 94 3.08 14.70 -7.05
CA ILE A 94 4.44 14.97 -7.52
C ILE A 94 4.58 14.61 -9.00
N GLN A 95 4.00 13.50 -9.47
CA GLN A 95 4.00 13.13 -10.89
C GLN A 95 3.24 14.11 -11.78
N MET A 96 2.17 14.72 -11.27
CA MET A 96 1.40 15.74 -12.01
C MET A 96 2.05 17.13 -11.97
N ASN A 97 2.86 17.40 -10.94
CA ASN A 97 3.55 18.65 -10.74
C ASN A 97 5.04 18.35 -10.47
N PRO A 98 5.77 17.88 -11.48
CA PRO A 98 7.17 17.51 -11.29
C PRO A 98 7.97 18.75 -10.86
N PRO A 99 8.84 18.61 -9.84
CA PRO A 99 9.71 19.70 -9.43
C PRO A 99 10.64 20.08 -10.59
N ASP A 100 11.07 21.36 -10.62
CA ASP A 100 11.96 21.87 -11.66
C ASP A 100 13.24 21.00 -11.75
N PRO A 101 13.57 20.44 -12.93
CA PRO A 101 14.75 19.58 -13.10
C PRO A 101 16.07 20.23 -12.68
N LEU A 102 16.16 21.55 -12.73
CA LEU A 102 17.33 22.30 -12.31
C LEU A 102 17.47 22.40 -10.78
N LEU A 103 16.35 22.30 -10.05
CA LEU A 103 16.31 22.41 -8.59
C LEU A 103 16.19 21.02 -7.91
N ALA A 104 15.64 20.08 -8.61
CA ALA A 104 15.38 18.71 -8.13
C ALA A 104 16.45 17.73 -8.57
N GLY A 105 17.70 18.01 -8.51
CA GLY A 105 18.76 17.09 -8.97
C GLY A 105 18.39 15.62 -8.79
N CYS A 106 19.03 14.71 -9.54
CA CYS A 106 18.88 13.26 -9.33
C CYS A 106 19.03 12.98 -7.83
N GLY A 107 17.91 12.80 -7.12
CA GLY A 107 17.94 12.61 -5.68
C GLY A 107 18.65 11.29 -5.40
N PRO A 108 19.64 11.24 -4.51
CA PRO A 108 20.25 9.98 -4.12
C PRO A 108 19.17 9.08 -3.55
N GLY A 109 19.21 7.79 -3.89
CA GLY A 109 18.23 6.81 -3.43
C GLY A 109 18.06 6.83 -1.90
N LEU A 110 16.95 6.30 -1.39
CA LEU A 110 16.63 6.33 0.05
C LEU A 110 17.76 5.78 0.94
N ALA A 111 18.50 4.78 0.48
CA ALA A 111 19.64 4.23 1.19
C ALA A 111 20.70 5.30 1.50
N TYR A 112 21.09 6.07 0.50
CA TYR A 112 22.03 7.18 0.69
C TYR A 112 21.44 8.28 1.58
N MET A 113 20.14 8.56 1.46
CA MET A 113 19.50 9.58 2.31
C MET A 113 19.54 9.16 3.80
N LEU A 114 19.38 7.86 4.09
CA LEU A 114 19.44 7.34 5.45
C LEU A 114 20.86 7.33 6.03
N ASP A 115 21.89 7.14 5.17
CA ASP A 115 23.29 7.17 5.60
C ASP A 115 23.80 8.60 5.77
N ALA A 116 23.35 9.55 4.92
CA ALA A 116 23.87 10.91 4.88
C ALA A 116 23.12 11.91 5.77
N PHE A 117 21.85 11.62 6.14
CA PHE A 117 20.98 12.54 6.88
C PHE A 117 20.29 11.87 8.06
N PRO A 118 19.97 12.61 9.13
CA PRO A 118 19.10 12.15 10.20
C PRO A 118 17.75 11.66 9.63
N LEU A 119 17.15 10.63 10.24
CA LEU A 119 15.93 9.98 9.76
C LEU A 119 14.78 10.95 9.43
N HIS A 120 14.60 11.98 10.28
CA HIS A 120 13.54 12.99 10.07
C HIS A 120 13.77 13.84 8.81
N ASP A 121 15.03 14.17 8.50
CA ASP A 121 15.37 14.93 7.30
C ASP A 121 15.27 14.07 6.03
N ALA A 122 15.65 12.78 6.12
CA ALA A 122 15.48 11.83 5.04
C ALA A 122 13.99 11.65 4.70
N ILE A 123 13.12 11.48 5.71
CA ILE A 123 11.66 11.40 5.53
C ILE A 123 11.13 12.70 4.92
N ARG A 124 11.49 13.85 5.47
CA ARG A 124 11.05 15.15 4.95
C ARG A 124 11.42 15.33 3.49
N LYS A 125 12.68 15.04 3.12
CA LYS A 125 13.16 15.11 1.72
C LYS A 125 12.40 14.16 0.81
N ALA A 126 12.13 12.93 1.24
CA ALA A 126 11.33 11.98 0.49
C ALA A 126 9.92 12.52 0.19
N PHE A 127 9.28 13.18 1.16
CA PHE A 127 7.94 13.78 0.99
C PHE A 127 7.93 15.11 0.24
N THR A 128 9.03 15.85 0.21
CA THR A 128 9.13 17.05 -0.63
C THR A 128 9.23 16.72 -2.12
N GLY A 129 9.66 15.50 -2.44
CA GLY A 129 9.80 14.98 -3.80
C GLY A 129 11.25 15.08 -4.27
N SER A 130 11.91 13.94 -4.44
CA SER A 130 13.11 13.82 -5.26
C SER A 130 12.71 13.77 -6.74
N GLY A 131 13.57 14.19 -7.64
CA GLY A 131 13.33 14.15 -9.09
C GLY A 131 12.85 12.78 -9.57
N ASP A 132 13.39 11.69 -8.99
CA ASP A 132 13.01 10.31 -9.30
C ASP A 132 11.53 9.99 -9.02
N CYS A 133 10.87 10.70 -8.08
CA CYS A 133 9.44 10.52 -7.82
C CYS A 133 8.54 11.14 -8.89
N GLY A 134 9.05 12.07 -9.69
CA GLY A 134 8.33 12.70 -10.81
C GLY A 134 8.35 11.85 -12.08
N ASP A 135 9.34 10.97 -12.23
CA ASP A 135 9.50 10.14 -13.40
C ASP A 135 8.45 9.03 -13.48
N VAL A 136 7.70 9.03 -14.59
CA VAL A 136 6.70 8.00 -14.87
C VAL A 136 7.32 6.94 -15.77
N ARG A 137 7.97 5.94 -15.18
CA ARG A 137 8.63 4.85 -15.92
C ARG A 137 7.68 3.71 -16.29
N TRP A 138 6.61 3.52 -15.51
CA TRP A 138 5.66 2.43 -15.70
C TRP A 138 4.22 2.93 -15.78
N ARG A 139 3.47 2.44 -16.78
CA ARG A 139 2.03 2.69 -16.96
C ARG A 139 1.33 1.43 -17.43
N PHE A 140 0.21 1.11 -16.81
CA PHE A 140 -0.68 0.04 -17.22
C PHE A 140 -2.10 0.59 -17.36
N LEU A 141 -2.73 0.39 -18.51
CA LEU A 141 -4.06 0.97 -18.86
C LEU A 141 -4.13 2.50 -18.64
N GLY A 142 -3.05 3.22 -18.90
CA GLY A 142 -2.99 4.68 -18.72
C GLY A 142 -2.79 5.15 -17.28
N ILE A 143 -2.81 4.25 -16.29
CA ILE A 143 -2.63 4.56 -14.87
C ILE A 143 -1.20 4.23 -14.45
N THR A 144 -0.57 5.15 -13.72
CA THR A 144 0.78 4.95 -13.17
C THR A 144 0.76 3.99 -11.97
N MET A 145 1.91 3.44 -11.59
CA MET A 145 2.02 2.53 -10.43
C MET A 145 1.41 3.13 -9.13
N PRO A 146 1.67 4.39 -8.73
CA PRO A 146 1.01 4.99 -7.56
C PRO A 146 -0.51 5.10 -7.71
N GLY A 147 -1.03 5.25 -8.93
CA GLY A 147 -2.47 5.24 -9.19
C GLY A 147 -3.10 3.88 -8.90
N TRP A 148 -2.44 2.79 -9.32
CA TRP A 148 -2.88 1.44 -9.02
C TRP A 148 -2.78 1.11 -7.52
N THR A 149 -1.71 1.52 -6.85
CA THR A 149 -1.57 1.31 -5.40
C THR A 149 -2.65 2.06 -4.63
N LEU A 150 -3.01 3.28 -5.03
CA LEU A 150 -4.11 4.04 -4.44
C LEU A 150 -5.44 3.30 -4.55
N ILE A 151 -5.77 2.77 -5.73
CA ILE A 151 -6.98 1.97 -5.95
C ILE A 151 -7.00 0.76 -5.01
N TRP A 152 -5.89 0.03 -4.92
CA TRP A 152 -5.81 -1.14 -4.06
C TRP A 152 -5.92 -0.80 -2.57
N TYR A 153 -5.34 0.31 -2.09
CA TYR A 153 -5.54 0.76 -0.71
C TYR A 153 -7.01 1.01 -0.39
N VAL A 154 -7.71 1.72 -1.29
CA VAL A 154 -9.15 2.00 -1.11
C VAL A 154 -9.96 0.70 -1.10
N LEU A 155 -9.73 -0.20 -2.05
CA LEU A 155 -10.46 -1.47 -2.15
C LEU A 155 -10.22 -2.37 -0.93
N LEU A 156 -8.97 -2.52 -0.51
CA LEU A 156 -8.61 -3.37 0.64
C LEU A 156 -9.10 -2.78 1.95
N GLY A 157 -8.98 -1.46 2.14
CA GLY A 157 -9.49 -0.76 3.32
C GLY A 157 -11.01 -0.85 3.43
N ALA A 158 -11.72 -0.58 2.35
CA ALA A 158 -13.18 -0.71 2.30
C ALA A 158 -13.64 -2.17 2.49
N GLY A 159 -12.94 -3.13 1.88
CA GLY A 159 -13.20 -4.56 2.06
C GLY A 159 -13.01 -5.01 3.50
N ALA A 160 -11.97 -4.53 4.18
CA ALA A 160 -11.73 -4.82 5.59
C ALA A 160 -12.84 -4.25 6.50
N LEU A 161 -13.25 -3.00 6.25
CA LEU A 161 -14.37 -2.39 6.98
C LEU A 161 -15.65 -3.19 6.75
N TYR A 162 -15.99 -3.54 5.52
CA TYR A 162 -17.13 -4.38 5.21
C TYR A 162 -17.10 -5.70 5.98
N ALA A 163 -15.96 -6.41 5.98
CA ALA A 163 -15.78 -7.66 6.71
C ALA A 163 -15.97 -7.51 8.23
N GLY A 164 -15.51 -6.39 8.80
CA GLY A 164 -15.61 -6.09 10.22
C GLY A 164 -17.03 -5.81 10.71
N TRP A 165 -17.85 -5.12 9.89
CA TRP A 165 -19.21 -4.71 10.26
C TRP A 165 -20.31 -5.69 9.84
N ARG A 166 -20.00 -6.60 8.94
CA ARG A 166 -20.97 -7.58 8.50
C ARG A 166 -21.39 -8.52 9.63
N ARG A 167 -22.70 -8.74 9.80
CA ARG A 167 -23.24 -9.73 10.73
C ARG A 167 -22.87 -11.15 10.27
N PRO A 168 -22.40 -12.03 11.18
CA PRO A 168 -22.16 -13.43 10.83
C PRO A 168 -23.44 -14.04 10.30
N GLN A 169 -23.41 -14.62 9.11
CA GLN A 169 -24.51 -15.48 8.69
C GLN A 169 -24.34 -16.85 9.37
N PRO A 170 -25.38 -17.44 9.96
CA PRO A 170 -25.30 -18.77 10.45
C PRO A 170 -24.93 -19.71 9.29
N VAL A 171 -23.94 -20.53 9.51
CA VAL A 171 -23.59 -21.62 8.60
C VAL A 171 -24.78 -22.56 8.55
N ARG A 172 -25.49 -22.62 7.43
CA ARG A 172 -26.47 -23.67 7.14
C ARG A 172 -25.73 -24.88 6.58
#